data_cffa1c3f2017390055fb3dd62465f214
#
_entry.id   cffa1c3f2017390055fb3dd62465f214
#
_cell.length_a   1.000
_cell.length_b   1.000
_cell.length_c   1.000
_cell.angle_alpha   90.00
_cell.angle_beta   90.00
_cell.angle_gamma   90.00
#
_symmetry.space_group_name_H-M   'P 1'
#
loop_
_entity.id
_entity.type
_entity.pdbx_description
1 polymer ?
#
loop_
_entity_poly.entity_id
_entity_poly.type
_entity_poly.pdbx_seq_one_letter_code
_entity_poly.pdbx_strand_id
1 'polypeptide(L)'
;HQIFGTWQRDKKKHGIENYNHNLETAREFYSEICTTHSWDDRYNTCLDAKKAGLYLCTGGIFGLGETQANRVSMLESIASLEPMSVPINFFHPNEALPLVKNPLSKEEAFKLVELARSYLPNQMLMIAGGRELMFGENQYDVFKHGANALVVGDYLTTGGASAEDDIKAVTSLGYEIAFACHQ
;
A
#
# COMPACT_ATOMS: atom_id res chain seq x y z
N HIS A 1 5.03 -24.92 -0.79
CA HIS A 1 5.85 -25.32 -1.96
C HIS A 1 5.04 -25.82 -3.16
N GLN A 2 3.91 -26.51 -2.99
CA GLN A 2 3.09 -27.00 -4.10
C GLN A 2 2.27 -25.89 -4.80
N ILE A 3 1.89 -24.83 -4.13
CA ILE A 3 1.07 -23.74 -4.66
C ILE A 3 1.83 -22.95 -5.74
N PHE A 4 3.13 -22.70 -5.59
CA PHE A 4 3.93 -21.90 -6.51
C PHE A 4 4.23 -22.57 -7.85
N GLY A 5 4.42 -23.88 -7.86
CA GLY A 5 4.55 -24.64 -9.12
C GLY A 5 3.28 -24.59 -9.98
N THR A 6 2.12 -24.39 -9.34
CA THR A 6 0.84 -24.21 -10.01
C THR A 6 0.73 -22.80 -10.58
N TRP A 7 1.17 -21.76 -9.86
CA TRP A 7 1.09 -20.37 -10.29
C TRP A 7 1.95 -20.06 -11.53
N GLN A 8 3.18 -20.61 -11.62
CA GLN A 8 3.98 -20.48 -12.84
C GLN A 8 3.33 -21.09 -14.08
N ARG A 9 2.62 -22.22 -13.92
CA ARG A 9 1.87 -22.85 -15.01
C ARG A 9 0.63 -22.06 -15.36
N ASP A 10 -0.07 -21.53 -14.35
CA ASP A 10 -1.30 -20.77 -14.54
C ASP A 10 -1.02 -19.37 -15.12
N LYS A 11 0.12 -18.73 -14.77
CA LYS A 11 0.57 -17.49 -15.39
C LYS A 11 0.67 -17.62 -16.91
N LYS A 12 1.35 -18.66 -17.40
CA LYS A 12 1.47 -18.92 -18.85
C LYS A 12 0.13 -19.21 -19.52
N LYS A 13 -0.80 -19.82 -18.79
CA LYS A 13 -2.09 -20.26 -19.32
C LYS A 13 -3.15 -19.16 -19.26
N HIS A 14 -3.10 -18.26 -18.25
CA HIS A 14 -4.17 -17.31 -17.95
C HIS A 14 -3.73 -15.83 -17.99
N GLY A 15 -2.47 -15.54 -18.34
CA GLY A 15 -1.97 -14.17 -18.47
C GLY A 15 -1.90 -13.37 -17.15
N ILE A 16 -1.75 -14.06 -16.01
CA ILE A 16 -1.59 -13.40 -14.71
C ILE A 16 -0.18 -12.80 -14.64
N GLU A 17 -0.08 -11.49 -14.46
CA GLU A 17 1.19 -10.77 -14.40
C GLU A 17 1.46 -10.13 -13.05
N ASN A 18 0.41 -9.72 -12.33
CA ASN A 18 0.51 -8.95 -11.11
C ASN A 18 0.01 -9.76 -9.92
N TYR A 19 0.67 -9.57 -8.77
CA TYR A 19 0.26 -10.16 -7.50
C TYR A 19 0.27 -9.12 -6.39
N ASN A 20 -0.86 -8.97 -5.71
CA ASN A 20 -0.98 -8.09 -4.56
C ASN A 20 -0.94 -8.90 -3.26
N HIS A 21 -0.02 -8.53 -2.35
CA HIS A 21 0.07 -9.10 -1.02
C HIS A 21 0.81 -8.16 -0.08
N ASN A 22 0.07 -7.45 0.77
CA ASN A 22 0.65 -6.50 1.71
C ASN A 22 1.39 -7.19 2.86
N LEU A 23 2.41 -6.53 3.42
CA LEU A 23 3.05 -6.91 4.68
C LEU A 23 2.24 -6.48 5.89
N GLU A 24 1.32 -5.56 5.71
CA GLU A 24 0.41 -4.91 6.65
C GLU A 24 1.12 -3.95 7.61
N THR A 25 2.14 -4.43 8.35
CA THR A 25 2.93 -3.64 9.28
C THR A 25 4.36 -4.19 9.41
N ALA A 26 5.17 -3.62 10.32
CA ALA A 26 6.51 -4.13 10.63
C ALA A 26 6.46 -5.52 11.26
N ARG A 27 7.52 -6.32 11.04
CA ARG A 27 7.66 -7.67 11.60
C ARG A 27 7.50 -7.68 13.11
N GLU A 28 8.13 -6.73 13.80
CA GLU A 28 8.16 -6.61 15.26
C GLU A 28 6.81 -6.23 15.86
N PHE A 29 5.95 -5.58 15.08
CA PHE A 29 4.63 -5.12 15.52
C PHE A 29 3.51 -6.05 15.04
N TYR A 30 3.80 -6.98 14.14
CA TYR A 30 2.79 -7.79 13.46
C TYR A 30 1.93 -8.64 14.40
N SER A 31 2.52 -9.21 15.46
CA SER A 31 1.81 -10.03 16.44
C SER A 31 0.74 -9.25 17.24
N GLU A 32 0.85 -7.93 17.29
CA GLU A 32 -0.14 -7.06 17.95
C GLU A 32 -1.44 -6.92 17.14
N ILE A 33 -1.37 -7.17 15.83
CA ILE A 33 -2.51 -6.99 14.92
C ILE A 33 -3.03 -8.30 14.30
N CYS A 34 -2.23 -9.33 14.27
CA CYS A 34 -2.58 -10.60 13.64
C CYS A 34 -2.03 -11.80 14.40
N THR A 35 -2.91 -12.77 14.72
CA THR A 35 -2.56 -13.98 15.44
C THR A 35 -2.75 -15.27 14.63
N THR A 36 -3.29 -15.17 13.42
CA THR A 36 -3.67 -16.32 12.58
C THR A 36 -2.55 -16.84 11.70
N HIS A 37 -1.59 -16.00 11.35
CA HIS A 37 -0.41 -16.34 10.55
C HIS A 37 0.73 -15.36 10.89
N SER A 38 1.95 -15.71 10.51
CA SER A 38 3.13 -14.91 10.83
C SER A 38 3.40 -13.84 9.76
N TRP A 39 4.13 -12.81 10.14
CA TRP A 39 4.67 -11.84 9.19
C TRP A 39 5.60 -12.49 8.16
N ASP A 40 6.40 -13.48 8.60
CA ASP A 40 7.30 -14.21 7.73
C ASP A 40 6.57 -14.99 6.63
N ASP A 41 5.38 -15.50 6.89
CA ASP A 41 4.54 -16.15 5.88
C ASP A 41 4.18 -15.15 4.76
N ARG A 42 3.84 -13.90 5.13
CA ARG A 42 3.52 -12.85 4.15
C ARG A 42 4.74 -12.45 3.34
N TYR A 43 5.86 -12.19 4.01
CA TYR A 43 7.11 -11.81 3.35
C TYR A 43 7.60 -12.90 2.39
N ASN A 44 7.60 -14.17 2.82
CA ASN A 44 7.97 -15.30 1.99
C ASN A 44 7.02 -15.48 0.80
N THR A 45 5.73 -15.23 0.99
CA THR A 45 4.75 -15.23 -0.12
C THR A 45 5.11 -14.19 -1.18
N CYS A 46 5.51 -12.99 -0.77
CA CYS A 46 5.98 -11.95 -1.70
C CYS A 46 7.25 -12.39 -2.45
N LEU A 47 8.24 -12.96 -1.74
CA LEU A 47 9.46 -13.49 -2.36
C LEU A 47 9.15 -14.58 -3.39
N ASP A 48 8.23 -15.48 -3.07
CA ASP A 48 7.88 -16.56 -3.97
C ASP A 48 7.09 -16.06 -5.20
N ALA A 49 6.24 -15.05 -5.05
CA ALA A 49 5.59 -14.38 -6.17
C ALA A 49 6.63 -13.77 -7.13
N LYS A 50 7.65 -13.07 -6.58
CA LYS A 50 8.78 -12.55 -7.39
C LYS A 50 9.54 -13.67 -8.11
N LYS A 51 9.90 -14.76 -7.41
CA LYS A 51 10.56 -15.93 -8.03
C LYS A 51 9.71 -16.54 -9.15
N ALA A 52 8.39 -16.48 -9.05
CA ALA A 52 7.47 -16.88 -10.10
C ALA A 52 7.43 -15.89 -11.29
N GLY A 53 8.15 -14.77 -11.21
CA GLY A 53 8.21 -13.73 -12.23
C GLY A 53 6.93 -12.89 -12.30
N LEU A 54 6.22 -12.74 -11.18
CA LEU A 54 5.08 -11.83 -11.07
C LEU A 54 5.55 -10.44 -10.65
N TYR A 55 4.91 -9.41 -11.17
CA TYR A 55 5.05 -8.05 -10.65
C TYR A 55 4.37 -7.97 -9.29
N LEU A 56 5.12 -7.50 -8.31
CA LEU A 56 4.65 -7.44 -6.93
C LEU A 56 4.06 -6.06 -6.62
N CYS A 57 2.85 -6.07 -6.04
CA CYS A 57 2.25 -4.94 -5.36
C CYS A 57 2.22 -5.29 -3.87
N THR A 58 3.01 -4.58 -3.05
CA THR A 58 3.07 -4.83 -1.60
C THR A 58 3.27 -3.54 -0.83
N GLY A 59 2.54 -3.39 0.24
CA GLY A 59 2.54 -2.22 1.11
C GLY A 59 2.05 -2.56 2.50
N GLY A 60 1.47 -1.59 3.17
CA GLY A 60 0.99 -1.77 4.53
C GLY A 60 -0.03 -0.72 4.97
N ILE A 61 -0.38 -0.80 6.24
CA ILE A 61 -1.32 0.07 6.92
C ILE A 61 -0.57 0.86 7.99
N PHE A 62 -0.77 2.16 8.03
CA PHE A 62 -0.19 3.06 9.01
C PHE A 62 -1.27 3.63 9.94
N GLY A 63 -0.90 3.94 11.18
CA GLY A 63 -1.82 4.43 12.21
C GLY A 63 -2.48 3.31 13.02
N LEU A 64 -1.91 2.10 13.02
CA LEU A 64 -2.36 0.95 13.82
C LEU A 64 -1.89 1.01 15.28
N GLY A 65 -1.05 1.99 15.64
CA GLY A 65 -0.36 2.12 16.93
C GLY A 65 1.14 1.82 16.87
N GLU A 66 1.65 1.58 15.67
CA GLU A 66 3.06 1.33 15.41
C GLU A 66 3.94 2.55 15.74
N THR A 67 5.18 2.30 16.15
CA THR A 67 6.18 3.34 16.40
C THR A 67 6.83 3.84 15.11
N GLN A 68 7.56 4.96 15.19
CA GLN A 68 8.36 5.46 14.06
C GLN A 68 9.42 4.43 13.61
N ALA A 69 10.02 3.70 14.56
CA ALA A 69 10.95 2.62 14.23
C ALA A 69 10.28 1.48 13.45
N ASN A 70 9.05 1.12 13.81
CA ASN A 70 8.28 0.13 13.07
C ASN A 70 7.96 0.61 11.63
N ARG A 71 7.63 1.89 11.45
CA ARG A 71 7.39 2.47 10.11
C ARG A 71 8.62 2.36 9.22
N VAL A 72 9.79 2.69 9.77
CA VAL A 72 11.07 2.54 9.07
C VAL A 72 11.34 1.07 8.72
N SER A 73 11.26 0.15 9.70
CA SER A 73 11.47 -1.29 9.50
C SER A 73 10.55 -1.87 8.42
N MET A 74 9.27 -1.44 8.39
CA MET A 74 8.34 -1.86 7.36
C MET A 74 8.75 -1.34 5.98
N LEU A 75 9.14 -0.08 5.85
CA LEU A 75 9.57 0.50 4.57
C LEU A 75 10.85 -0.14 4.05
N GLU A 76 11.81 -0.47 4.93
CA GLU A 76 13.02 -1.23 4.59
C GLU A 76 12.67 -2.64 4.07
N SER A 77 11.73 -3.30 4.73
CA SER A 77 11.26 -4.62 4.32
C SER A 77 10.56 -4.57 2.96
N ILE A 78 9.71 -3.57 2.71
CA ILE A 78 9.08 -3.35 1.41
C ILE A 78 10.12 -3.06 0.34
N ALA A 79 11.09 -2.18 0.62
CA ALA A 79 12.15 -1.82 -0.32
C ALA A 79 13.00 -3.04 -0.70
N SER A 80 13.29 -3.95 0.24
CA SER A 80 14.04 -5.19 -0.02
C SER A 80 13.34 -6.15 -0.98
N LEU A 81 12.00 -6.06 -1.08
CA LEU A 81 11.20 -6.82 -2.03
C LEU A 81 11.19 -6.21 -3.43
N GLU A 82 11.68 -4.97 -3.61
CA GLU A 82 11.69 -4.25 -4.89
C GLU A 82 10.34 -4.36 -5.63
N PRO A 83 9.23 -3.99 -5.01
CA PRO A 83 7.92 -4.09 -5.64
C PRO A 83 7.78 -3.10 -6.79
N MET A 84 6.87 -3.36 -7.71
CA MET A 84 6.49 -2.40 -8.76
C MET A 84 5.62 -1.28 -8.18
N SER A 85 4.69 -1.63 -7.31
CA SER A 85 3.78 -0.68 -6.67
C SER A 85 3.66 -0.92 -5.18
N VAL A 86 3.48 0.17 -4.44
CA VAL A 86 3.40 0.18 -2.98
C VAL A 86 2.16 0.93 -2.54
N PRO A 87 1.09 0.22 -2.15
CA PRO A 87 -0.07 0.84 -1.54
C PRO A 87 0.23 1.27 -0.10
N ILE A 88 0.02 2.55 0.17
CA ILE A 88 -0.02 3.13 1.51
C ILE A 88 -1.47 3.26 1.92
N ASN A 89 -1.84 2.56 2.97
CA ASN A 89 -3.15 2.64 3.57
C ASN A 89 -3.05 3.34 4.93
N PHE A 90 -4.06 4.12 5.26
CA PHE A 90 -4.22 4.73 6.57
C PHE A 90 -5.33 4.02 7.33
N PHE A 91 -5.07 3.67 8.59
CA PHE A 91 -6.03 2.95 9.38
C PHE A 91 -7.34 3.74 9.53
N HIS A 92 -8.44 3.09 9.15
CA HIS A 92 -9.78 3.58 9.39
C HIS A 92 -10.29 2.98 10.70
N PRO A 93 -10.44 3.75 11.78
CA PRO A 93 -10.92 3.23 13.06
C PRO A 93 -12.31 2.60 12.93
N ASN A 94 -12.41 1.36 13.41
CA ASN A 94 -13.68 0.63 13.49
C ASN A 94 -13.90 0.24 14.95
N GLU A 95 -15.06 0.55 15.51
CA GLU A 95 -15.39 0.27 16.90
C GLU A 95 -15.41 -1.23 17.24
N ALA A 96 -15.62 -2.07 16.23
CA ALA A 96 -15.59 -3.54 16.37
C ALA A 96 -14.16 -4.10 16.51
N LEU A 97 -13.12 -3.31 16.26
CA LEU A 97 -11.74 -3.76 16.35
C LEU A 97 -11.14 -3.37 17.70
N PRO A 98 -10.44 -4.33 18.38
CA PRO A 98 -9.80 -4.10 19.68
C PRO A 98 -8.51 -3.28 19.58
N LEU A 99 -8.25 -2.63 18.45
CA LEU A 99 -7.05 -1.83 18.24
C LEU A 99 -7.13 -0.48 18.96
N VAL A 100 -6.09 -0.17 19.70
CA VAL A 100 -5.94 1.14 20.34
C VAL A 100 -5.76 2.18 19.25
N LYS A 101 -6.70 3.13 19.20
CA LYS A 101 -6.64 4.25 18.25
C LYS A 101 -5.49 5.17 18.63
N ASN A 102 -4.41 5.14 17.86
CA ASN A 102 -3.42 6.19 17.88
C ASN A 102 -3.45 6.86 16.49
N PRO A 103 -4.42 7.77 16.27
CA PRO A 103 -4.60 8.37 14.97
C PRO A 103 -3.37 9.22 14.63
N LEU A 104 -2.81 8.98 13.43
CA LEU A 104 -1.86 9.90 12.83
C LEU A 104 -2.52 11.26 12.63
N SER A 105 -1.79 12.33 12.90
CA SER A 105 -2.20 13.65 12.41
C SER A 105 -2.00 13.71 10.88
N LYS A 106 -2.69 14.64 10.23
CA LYS A 106 -2.54 14.87 8.79
C LYS A 106 -1.08 15.19 8.43
N GLU A 107 -0.41 16.01 9.24
CA GLU A 107 0.97 16.40 9.06
C GLU A 107 1.93 15.21 9.19
N GLU A 108 1.68 14.30 10.14
CA GLU A 108 2.45 13.06 10.26
C GLU A 108 2.23 12.14 9.07
N ALA A 109 0.99 12.06 8.56
CA ALA A 109 0.67 11.26 7.38
C ALA A 109 1.38 11.79 6.12
N PHE A 110 1.46 13.11 5.91
CA PHE A 110 2.25 13.68 4.82
C PHE A 110 3.74 13.38 4.95
N LYS A 111 4.32 13.56 6.15
CA LYS A 111 5.72 13.20 6.42
C LYS A 111 5.99 11.71 6.20
N LEU A 112 5.01 10.86 6.46
CA LEU A 112 5.12 9.43 6.19
C LEU A 112 5.18 9.14 4.68
N VAL A 113 4.41 9.84 3.86
CA VAL A 113 4.47 9.70 2.39
C VAL A 113 5.86 10.14 1.89
N GLU A 114 6.42 11.25 2.42
CA GLU A 114 7.78 11.69 2.11
C GLU A 114 8.83 10.65 2.52
N LEU A 115 8.69 10.10 3.74
CA LEU A 115 9.56 9.04 4.23
C LEU A 115 9.48 7.82 3.32
N ALA A 116 8.27 7.37 2.97
CA ALA A 116 8.08 6.25 2.07
C ALA A 116 8.74 6.50 0.70
N ARG A 117 8.62 7.70 0.13
CA ARG A 117 9.30 8.07 -1.11
C ARG A 117 10.82 8.02 -0.99
N SER A 118 11.40 8.38 0.17
CA SER A 118 12.84 8.31 0.38
C SER A 118 13.39 6.87 0.36
N TYR A 119 12.61 5.89 0.84
CA TYR A 119 12.95 4.46 0.79
C TYR A 119 12.61 3.80 -0.54
N LEU A 120 11.67 4.35 -1.29
CA LEU A 120 11.06 3.80 -2.49
C LEU A 120 11.12 4.82 -3.64
N PRO A 121 12.33 5.22 -4.08
CA PRO A 121 12.49 6.36 -4.99
C PRO A 121 11.87 6.14 -6.39
N ASN A 122 11.82 4.90 -6.85
CA ASN A 122 11.41 4.55 -8.21
C ASN A 122 10.06 3.82 -8.30
N GLN A 123 9.49 3.42 -7.17
CA GLN A 123 8.26 2.64 -7.14
C GLN A 123 7.03 3.51 -7.38
N MET A 124 5.96 2.89 -7.88
CA MET A 124 4.64 3.49 -7.86
C MET A 124 4.14 3.54 -6.41
N LEU A 125 4.20 4.74 -5.80
CA LEU A 125 3.72 4.97 -4.45
C LEU A 125 2.26 5.40 -4.50
N MET A 126 1.38 4.49 -4.11
CA MET A 126 -0.05 4.61 -4.30
C MET A 126 -0.75 4.88 -2.97
N ILE A 127 -1.47 5.98 -2.86
CA ILE A 127 -2.33 6.23 -1.70
C ILE A 127 -3.65 5.49 -1.91
N ALA A 128 -4.00 4.65 -0.93
CA ALA A 128 -5.11 3.73 -1.02
C ALA A 128 -6.10 3.91 0.14
N GLY A 129 -6.45 2.87 0.87
CA GLY A 129 -7.48 2.93 1.91
C GLY A 129 -7.25 4.00 2.98
N GLY A 130 -8.32 4.65 3.40
CA GLY A 130 -8.29 5.69 4.43
C GLY A 130 -7.86 7.08 3.97
N ARG A 131 -7.64 7.29 2.67
CA ARG A 131 -7.20 8.58 2.09
C ARG A 131 -8.11 9.74 2.46
N GLU A 132 -9.40 9.59 2.18
CA GLU A 132 -10.40 10.65 2.39
C GLU A 132 -10.53 11.01 3.87
N LEU A 133 -10.51 10.00 4.74
CA LEU A 133 -10.59 10.21 6.19
C LEU A 133 -9.34 10.91 6.73
N MET A 134 -8.15 10.52 6.25
CA MET A 134 -6.88 11.03 6.73
C MET A 134 -6.64 12.48 6.28
N PHE A 135 -6.91 12.77 5.01
CA PHE A 135 -6.50 14.03 4.40
C PHE A 135 -7.67 15.01 4.15
N GLY A 136 -8.92 14.53 4.09
CA GLY A 136 -10.09 15.35 3.81
C GLY A 136 -9.93 16.15 2.51
N GLU A 137 -10.14 17.45 2.56
CA GLU A 137 -10.01 18.36 1.39
C GLU A 137 -8.58 18.39 0.81
N ASN A 138 -7.56 18.05 1.62
CA ASN A 138 -6.16 18.02 1.20
C ASN A 138 -5.71 16.68 0.61
N GLN A 139 -6.63 15.78 0.29
CA GLN A 139 -6.32 14.41 -0.11
C GLN A 139 -5.44 14.30 -1.37
N TYR A 140 -5.43 15.30 -2.23
CA TYR A 140 -4.60 15.32 -3.44
C TYR A 140 -3.23 15.99 -3.22
N ASP A 141 -3.01 16.64 -2.07
CA ASP A 141 -1.70 17.19 -1.71
C ASP A 141 -0.64 16.09 -1.53
N VAL A 142 -1.06 14.83 -1.37
CA VAL A 142 -0.16 13.65 -1.32
C VAL A 142 0.81 13.59 -2.50
N PHE A 143 0.46 14.13 -3.67
CA PHE A 143 1.34 14.22 -4.83
C PHE A 143 2.52 15.18 -4.60
N LYS A 144 2.33 16.26 -3.84
CA LYS A 144 3.39 17.18 -3.44
C LYS A 144 4.37 16.54 -2.45
N HIS A 145 3.93 15.48 -1.75
CA HIS A 145 4.70 14.73 -0.75
C HIS A 145 5.30 13.42 -1.30
N GLY A 146 5.22 13.18 -2.60
CA GLY A 146 5.93 12.09 -3.27
C GLY A 146 5.07 10.90 -3.70
N ALA A 147 3.78 10.87 -3.43
CA ALA A 147 2.89 9.91 -4.06
C ALA A 147 2.82 10.18 -5.58
N ASN A 148 2.58 9.12 -6.37
CA ASN A 148 2.41 9.23 -7.82
C ASN A 148 1.28 8.34 -8.35
N ALA A 149 0.47 7.77 -7.46
CA ALA A 149 -0.72 7.02 -7.82
C ALA A 149 -1.79 7.14 -6.71
N LEU A 150 -3.04 6.92 -7.08
CA LEU A 150 -4.18 6.79 -6.17
C LEU A 150 -4.97 5.52 -6.51
N VAL A 151 -5.59 4.92 -5.50
CA VAL A 151 -6.73 4.03 -5.70
C VAL A 151 -7.96 4.89 -5.86
N VAL A 152 -8.75 4.68 -6.90
CA VAL A 152 -9.96 5.44 -7.22
C VAL A 152 -11.20 4.58 -7.11
N GLY A 153 -12.35 5.19 -6.79
CA GLY A 153 -13.62 4.51 -6.60
C GLY A 153 -13.81 3.94 -5.20
N ASP A 154 -14.81 3.07 -5.05
CA ASP A 154 -15.14 2.49 -3.75
C ASP A 154 -14.09 1.48 -3.28
N TYR A 155 -13.81 1.52 -1.97
CA TYR A 155 -13.03 0.49 -1.30
C TYR A 155 -13.92 -0.69 -0.91
N LEU A 156 -13.31 -1.84 -0.59
CA LEU A 156 -14.04 -3.06 -0.22
C LEU A 156 -15.00 -2.88 0.97
N THR A 157 -14.68 -1.97 1.88
CA THR A 157 -15.41 -1.78 3.14
C THR A 157 -15.94 -0.36 3.35
N THR A 158 -15.55 0.61 2.53
CA THR A 158 -15.94 2.02 2.64
C THR A 158 -16.11 2.63 1.27
N GLY A 159 -17.02 3.60 1.14
CA GLY A 159 -17.11 4.43 -0.06
C GLY A 159 -15.88 5.31 -0.21
N GLY A 160 -15.46 5.55 -1.45
CA GLY A 160 -14.41 6.49 -1.83
C GLY A 160 -14.97 7.65 -2.67
N ALA A 161 -14.09 8.55 -3.11
CA ALA A 161 -14.44 9.54 -4.11
C ALA A 161 -14.74 8.84 -5.45
N SER A 162 -15.64 9.41 -6.26
CA SER A 162 -15.90 8.85 -7.59
C SER A 162 -14.63 8.92 -8.46
N ALA A 163 -14.43 7.95 -9.33
CA ALA A 163 -13.29 7.95 -10.25
C ALA A 163 -13.25 9.23 -11.11
N GLU A 164 -14.41 9.75 -11.49
CA GLU A 164 -14.53 10.99 -12.27
C GLU A 164 -14.05 12.20 -11.46
N ASP A 165 -14.41 12.29 -10.17
CA ASP A 165 -13.99 13.38 -9.30
C ASP A 165 -12.48 13.33 -9.04
N ASP A 166 -11.93 12.14 -8.78
CA ASP A 166 -10.49 11.94 -8.62
C ASP A 166 -9.72 12.36 -9.88
N ILE A 167 -10.13 11.90 -11.07
CA ILE A 167 -9.51 12.26 -12.35
C ILE A 167 -9.56 13.77 -12.57
N LYS A 168 -10.73 14.39 -12.36
CA LYS A 168 -10.93 15.82 -12.51
C LYS A 168 -10.04 16.63 -11.54
N ALA A 169 -9.97 16.21 -10.28
CA ALA A 169 -9.13 16.87 -9.29
C ALA A 169 -7.64 16.77 -9.64
N VAL A 170 -7.16 15.59 -9.99
CA VAL A 170 -5.76 15.34 -10.38
C VAL A 170 -5.36 16.13 -11.60
N THR A 171 -6.21 16.15 -12.64
CA THR A 171 -5.95 16.92 -13.87
C THR A 171 -6.00 18.43 -13.63
N SER A 172 -6.87 18.91 -12.73
CA SER A 172 -6.91 20.34 -12.36
C SER A 172 -5.65 20.83 -11.64
N LEU A 173 -4.89 19.92 -11.04
CA LEU A 173 -3.59 20.19 -10.43
C LEU A 173 -2.43 20.17 -11.44
N GLY A 174 -2.71 19.93 -12.73
CA GLY A 174 -1.73 19.90 -13.81
C GLY A 174 -1.02 18.56 -13.98
N TYR A 175 -1.51 17.48 -13.37
CA TYR A 175 -0.99 16.14 -13.58
C TYR A 175 -1.67 15.46 -14.76
N GLU A 176 -0.92 14.63 -15.46
CA GLU A 176 -1.44 13.75 -16.52
C GLU A 176 -1.75 12.37 -15.97
N ILE A 177 -2.83 11.76 -16.46
CA ILE A 177 -3.20 10.40 -16.09
C ILE A 177 -2.47 9.42 -17.00
N ALA A 178 -1.67 8.54 -16.43
CA ALA A 178 -1.01 7.47 -17.18
C ALA A 178 -2.02 6.40 -17.62
N PHE A 179 -1.93 5.97 -18.87
CA PHE A 179 -2.80 4.93 -19.43
C PHE A 179 -2.29 3.50 -19.16
N ALA A 180 -1.05 3.36 -18.71
CA ALA A 180 -0.45 2.07 -18.35
C ALA A 180 0.57 2.23 -17.22
N CYS A 181 0.62 1.22 -16.35
CA CYS A 181 1.60 1.18 -15.26
C CYS A 181 3.00 0.70 -15.73
N HIS A 182 3.12 0.30 -16.98
CA HIS A 182 4.32 -0.29 -17.56
C HIS A 182 4.67 0.47 -18.86
N GLN A 183 5.52 1.47 -18.74
CA GLN A 183 6.31 2.03 -19.82
C GLN A 183 7.73 2.24 -19.36
#